data_37bed8360adff709723dfa6f073edd4a
#
_entry.id   37bed8360adff709723dfa6f073edd4a
#
_cell.length_a   1.000
_cell.length_b   1.000
_cell.length_c   1.000
_cell.angle_alpha   90.00
_cell.angle_beta   90.00
_cell.angle_gamma   90.00
#
_symmetry.space_group_name_H-M   'P 1'
#
loop_
_entity.id
_entity.type
_entity.pdbx_description
1 polymer ?
#
loop_
_entity_poly.entity_id
_entity_poly.type
_entity_poly.pdbx_seq_one_letter_code
_entity_poly.pdbx_strand_id
1 'polypeptide(L)'
;MTTMLSADELLAGGALTYEVSVPAHILNTAGAVGGVVRIKPLTVRDLHLISRAAKDSDALTSALMVQTALIEPRLTLPQVNAMHVGLLQFVLDQINRFSGITTAPNEVQAATEDPLVRAAFILAREFGWTPEQVGELTLGQILLHLQLLKEQRVAHG
;
A
#
# COMPACT_ATOMS: atom_id res chain seq x y z
N MET A 1 -19.30 -7.53 20.71
CA MET A 1 -19.58 -8.79 19.98
C MET A 1 -18.65 -8.88 18.77
N THR A 2 -17.86 -9.94 18.72
CA THR A 2 -16.86 -10.09 17.66
C THR A 2 -17.47 -10.94 16.53
N THR A 3 -17.55 -10.37 15.34
CA THR A 3 -18.06 -11.09 14.18
C THR A 3 -16.86 -11.57 13.35
N MET A 4 -16.89 -12.83 12.93
CA MET A 4 -15.86 -13.33 12.04
C MET A 4 -16.04 -12.72 10.66
N LEU A 5 -14.94 -12.19 10.11
CA LEU A 5 -14.93 -11.60 8.79
C LEU A 5 -14.82 -12.69 7.71
N SER A 6 -15.50 -12.47 6.59
CA SER A 6 -15.36 -13.33 5.42
C SER A 6 -14.12 -12.93 4.62
N ALA A 7 -13.69 -13.82 3.72
CA ALA A 7 -12.60 -13.51 2.81
C ALA A 7 -12.92 -12.27 1.95
N ASP A 8 -14.16 -12.16 1.48
CA ASP A 8 -14.59 -11.03 0.67
C ASP A 8 -14.50 -9.70 1.43
N GLU A 9 -14.88 -9.69 2.70
CA GLU A 9 -14.78 -8.50 3.54
C GLU A 9 -13.32 -8.09 3.75
N LEU A 10 -12.43 -9.07 3.92
CA LEU A 10 -11.01 -8.79 4.10
C LEU A 10 -10.35 -8.26 2.83
N LEU A 11 -10.81 -8.72 1.67
CA LEU A 11 -10.22 -8.32 0.39
C LEU A 11 -10.81 -7.02 -0.15
N ALA A 12 -11.97 -6.61 0.33
CA ALA A 12 -12.69 -5.45 -0.21
C ALA A 12 -11.87 -4.16 -0.16
N GLY A 13 -11.08 -3.98 0.90
CA GLY A 13 -10.28 -2.77 1.08
C GLY A 13 -9.26 -2.54 -0.03
N GLY A 14 -8.73 -3.61 -0.62
CA GLY A 14 -7.75 -3.50 -1.70
C GLY A 14 -8.32 -3.08 -3.04
N ALA A 15 -9.64 -3.18 -3.20
CA ALA A 15 -10.34 -2.82 -4.44
C ALA A 15 -10.96 -1.41 -4.40
N LEU A 16 -10.94 -0.75 -3.25
CA LEU A 16 -11.54 0.57 -3.09
C LEU A 16 -10.64 1.65 -3.70
N THR A 17 -11.27 2.76 -4.12
CA THR A 17 -10.55 3.95 -4.56
C THR A 17 -10.93 5.12 -3.67
N TYR A 18 -10.01 6.06 -3.50
CA TYR A 18 -10.18 7.20 -2.61
C TYR A 18 -9.87 8.49 -3.33
N GLU A 19 -10.69 9.52 -3.10
CA GLU A 19 -10.39 10.86 -3.57
C GLU A 19 -9.54 11.57 -2.53
N VAL A 20 -8.44 12.18 -2.99
CA VAL A 20 -7.50 12.90 -2.14
C VAL A 20 -7.45 14.35 -2.60
N SER A 21 -7.72 15.27 -1.68
CA SER A 21 -7.58 16.69 -1.96
C SER A 21 -6.11 17.08 -1.92
N VAL A 22 -5.65 17.72 -2.98
CA VAL A 22 -4.29 18.27 -3.06
C VAL A 22 -4.40 19.78 -2.85
N PRO A 23 -3.87 20.31 -1.73
CA PRO A 23 -3.94 21.77 -1.49
C PRO A 23 -3.14 22.54 -2.53
N ALA A 24 -3.60 23.76 -2.82
CA ALA A 24 -2.96 24.63 -3.82
C ALA A 24 -1.48 24.87 -3.51
N HIS A 25 -1.14 25.05 -2.23
CA HIS A 25 0.25 25.33 -1.85
C HIS A 25 1.19 24.12 -2.10
N ILE A 26 0.64 22.91 -2.10
CA ILE A 26 1.43 21.69 -2.40
C ILE A 26 1.76 21.64 -3.89
N LEU A 27 0.85 22.10 -4.75
CA LEU A 27 1.08 22.10 -6.21
C LEU A 27 2.19 23.06 -6.61
N ASN A 28 2.46 24.07 -5.80
CA ASN A 28 3.58 25.03 -5.97
C ASN A 28 3.61 25.69 -7.36
N THR A 29 2.44 25.96 -7.91
CA THR A 29 2.28 26.61 -9.21
C THR A 29 1.55 27.94 -9.01
N ALA A 30 2.06 29.02 -9.60
CA ALA A 30 1.43 30.33 -9.49
C ALA A 30 0.01 30.28 -10.04
N GLY A 31 -0.96 30.73 -9.23
CA GLY A 31 -2.37 30.70 -9.58
C GLY A 31 -3.03 29.34 -9.48
N ALA A 32 -2.33 28.33 -8.96
CA ALA A 32 -2.90 27.01 -8.79
C ALA A 32 -4.05 27.04 -7.78
N VAL A 33 -5.14 26.37 -8.14
CA VAL A 33 -6.26 26.10 -7.25
C VAL A 33 -6.14 24.63 -6.87
N GLY A 34 -6.33 24.30 -5.60
CA GLY A 34 -6.30 22.93 -5.16
C GLY A 34 -7.30 22.07 -5.92
N GLY A 35 -7.03 20.79 -6.04
CA GLY A 35 -7.85 19.85 -6.77
C GLY A 35 -7.89 18.49 -6.10
N VAL A 36 -8.41 17.52 -6.82
CA VAL A 36 -8.58 16.15 -6.31
C VAL A 36 -7.87 15.19 -7.23
N VAL A 37 -7.22 14.20 -6.64
CA VAL A 37 -6.72 13.04 -7.38
C VAL A 37 -7.39 11.79 -6.81
N ARG A 38 -7.40 10.72 -7.59
CA ARG A 38 -7.95 9.44 -7.13
C ARG A 38 -6.85 8.43 -7.03
N ILE A 39 -6.77 7.78 -5.86
CA ILE A 39 -5.76 6.76 -5.60
C ILE A 39 -6.43 5.46 -5.16
N LYS A 40 -5.70 4.36 -5.27
CA LYS A 40 -6.10 3.07 -4.71
C LYS A 40 -5.06 2.61 -3.69
N PRO A 41 -5.45 1.85 -2.66
CA PRO A 41 -4.47 1.25 -1.75
C PRO A 41 -3.56 0.30 -2.51
N LEU A 42 -2.32 0.18 -2.05
CA LEU A 42 -1.39 -0.81 -2.58
C LEU A 42 -1.66 -2.16 -1.92
N THR A 43 -1.77 -3.21 -2.72
CA THR A 43 -1.93 -4.58 -2.24
C THR A 43 -0.56 -5.23 -2.05
N VAL A 44 -0.56 -6.41 -1.47
CA VAL A 44 0.65 -7.22 -1.32
C VAL A 44 1.29 -7.50 -2.68
N ARG A 45 0.46 -7.82 -3.67
CA ARG A 45 0.95 -8.06 -5.04
C ARG A 45 1.63 -6.83 -5.60
N ASP A 46 1.03 -5.65 -5.41
CA ASP A 46 1.60 -4.39 -5.87
C ASP A 46 2.98 -4.16 -5.26
N LEU A 47 3.10 -4.32 -3.95
CA LEU A 47 4.37 -4.14 -3.24
C LEU A 47 5.43 -5.12 -3.70
N HIS A 48 5.04 -6.37 -3.92
CA HIS A 48 5.96 -7.40 -4.41
C HIS A 48 6.48 -7.06 -5.80
N LEU A 49 5.61 -6.64 -6.71
CA LEU A 49 5.99 -6.25 -8.06
C LEU A 49 6.88 -5.00 -8.05
N ILE A 50 6.54 -4.03 -7.20
CA ILE A 50 7.33 -2.80 -7.04
C ILE A 50 8.72 -3.14 -6.52
N SER A 51 8.80 -3.96 -5.49
CA SER A 51 10.07 -4.37 -4.90
C SER A 51 10.98 -5.04 -5.93
N ARG A 52 10.42 -5.93 -6.73
CA ARG A 52 11.18 -6.62 -7.78
C ARG A 52 11.65 -5.67 -8.87
N ALA A 53 10.81 -4.73 -9.28
CA ALA A 53 11.14 -3.78 -10.33
C ALA A 53 12.14 -2.72 -9.87
N ALA A 54 12.01 -2.28 -8.63
CA ALA A 54 12.86 -1.22 -8.07
C ALA A 54 14.23 -1.73 -7.63
N LYS A 55 14.34 -3.03 -7.40
CA LYS A 55 15.53 -3.64 -6.81
C LYS A 55 15.87 -2.94 -5.50
N ASP A 56 17.03 -2.32 -5.37
CA ASP A 56 17.41 -1.66 -4.11
C ASP A 56 17.33 -0.14 -4.18
N SER A 57 16.62 0.40 -5.16
CA SER A 57 16.50 1.84 -5.34
C SER A 57 15.27 2.39 -4.61
N ASP A 58 15.48 3.15 -3.54
CA ASP A 58 14.39 3.80 -2.79
C ASP A 58 13.67 4.83 -3.64
N ALA A 59 14.39 5.57 -4.48
CA ALA A 59 13.79 6.56 -5.37
C ALA A 59 12.86 5.91 -6.38
N LEU A 60 13.26 4.79 -6.96
CA LEU A 60 12.44 4.05 -7.91
C LEU A 60 11.26 3.39 -7.21
N THR A 61 11.44 2.89 -5.99
CA THR A 61 10.35 2.34 -5.18
C THR A 61 9.26 3.39 -4.98
N SER A 62 9.62 4.58 -4.55
CA SER A 62 8.67 5.68 -4.32
C SER A 62 7.93 6.04 -5.60
N ALA A 63 8.65 6.18 -6.71
CA ALA A 63 8.04 6.54 -7.99
C ALA A 63 7.07 5.46 -8.48
N LEU A 64 7.41 4.20 -8.33
CA LEU A 64 6.55 3.08 -8.72
C LEU A 64 5.32 2.98 -7.83
N MET A 65 5.43 3.28 -6.54
CA MET A 65 4.29 3.32 -5.63
C MET A 65 3.28 4.36 -6.08
N VAL A 66 3.74 5.56 -6.42
CA VAL A 66 2.87 6.63 -6.91
C VAL A 66 2.24 6.23 -8.25
N GLN A 67 3.04 5.73 -9.18
CA GLN A 67 2.53 5.32 -10.50
C GLN A 67 1.46 4.24 -10.37
N THR A 68 1.66 3.26 -9.51
CA THR A 68 0.74 2.15 -9.32
C THR A 68 -0.54 2.58 -8.63
N ALA A 69 -0.44 3.41 -7.60
CA ALA A 69 -1.59 3.80 -6.77
C ALA A 69 -2.41 4.94 -7.38
N LEU A 70 -1.81 5.82 -8.18
CA LEU A 70 -2.51 6.96 -8.76
C LEU A 70 -3.35 6.51 -9.95
N ILE A 71 -4.68 6.61 -9.82
CA ILE A 71 -5.62 6.17 -10.84
C ILE A 71 -6.02 7.31 -11.75
N GLU A 72 -6.30 8.48 -11.19
CA GLU A 72 -6.69 9.69 -11.93
C GLU A 72 -5.96 10.90 -11.34
N PRO A 73 -5.16 11.58 -12.15
CA PRO A 73 -4.75 11.23 -13.50
C PRO A 73 -3.73 10.10 -13.53
N ARG A 74 -3.73 9.28 -14.54
CA ARG A 74 -2.69 8.27 -14.71
C ARG A 74 -1.44 8.92 -15.27
N LEU A 75 -0.32 8.65 -14.61
CA LEU A 75 0.98 9.20 -15.00
C LEU A 75 1.93 8.09 -15.41
N THR A 76 2.80 8.40 -16.36
CA THR A 76 3.92 7.52 -16.71
C THR A 76 5.02 7.68 -15.66
N LEU A 77 5.95 6.74 -15.62
CA LEU A 77 7.07 6.83 -14.67
C LEU A 77 7.91 8.10 -14.88
N PRO A 78 8.27 8.51 -16.11
CA PRO A 78 8.94 9.79 -16.31
C PRO A 78 8.15 10.99 -15.79
N GLN A 79 6.83 10.97 -15.93
CA GLN A 79 5.98 12.05 -15.39
C GLN A 79 6.02 12.10 -13.87
N VAL A 80 5.97 10.94 -13.22
CA VAL A 80 6.09 10.87 -11.76
C VAL A 80 7.45 11.41 -11.32
N ASN A 81 8.52 11.05 -12.01
CA ASN A 81 9.86 11.54 -11.71
C ASN A 81 10.02 13.04 -11.93
N ALA A 82 9.14 13.65 -12.73
CA ALA A 82 9.15 15.09 -12.95
C ALA A 82 8.40 15.88 -11.86
N MET A 83 7.70 15.20 -10.95
CA MET A 83 7.04 15.87 -9.83
C MET A 83 8.08 16.48 -8.90
N HIS A 84 7.76 17.66 -8.31
CA HIS A 84 8.61 18.17 -7.26
C HIS A 84 8.47 17.33 -5.99
N VAL A 85 9.52 17.33 -5.17
CA VAL A 85 9.62 16.41 -4.03
C VAL A 85 8.46 16.55 -3.04
N GLY A 86 8.02 17.79 -2.79
CA GLY A 86 6.93 18.03 -1.85
C GLY A 86 5.62 17.41 -2.28
N LEU A 87 5.30 17.46 -3.57
CA LEU A 87 4.09 16.85 -4.11
C LEU A 87 4.21 15.32 -4.08
N LEU A 88 5.36 14.80 -4.47
CA LEU A 88 5.61 13.36 -4.43
C LEU A 88 5.45 12.83 -3.00
N GLN A 89 6.04 13.52 -2.03
CA GLN A 89 5.96 13.14 -0.62
C GLN A 89 4.53 13.19 -0.11
N PHE A 90 3.77 14.23 -0.46
CA PHE A 90 2.37 14.35 -0.08
C PHE A 90 1.55 13.16 -0.59
N VAL A 91 1.71 12.82 -1.88
CA VAL A 91 0.97 11.71 -2.49
C VAL A 91 1.37 10.39 -1.85
N LEU A 92 2.66 10.18 -1.61
CA LEU A 92 3.15 8.98 -0.92
C LEU A 92 2.56 8.83 0.47
N ASP A 93 2.48 9.91 1.24
CA ASP A 93 1.89 9.88 2.57
C ASP A 93 0.44 9.45 2.53
N GLN A 94 -0.32 9.93 1.55
CA GLN A 94 -1.71 9.53 1.36
C GLN A 94 -1.82 8.06 0.96
N ILE A 95 -0.98 7.60 0.04
CA ILE A 95 -0.94 6.20 -0.38
C ILE A 95 -0.62 5.29 0.80
N ASN A 96 0.37 5.64 1.59
CA ASN A 96 0.76 4.87 2.77
C ASN A 96 -0.37 4.81 3.79
N ARG A 97 -1.04 5.94 3.99
CA ARG A 97 -2.14 6.03 4.94
C ARG A 97 -3.30 5.10 4.54
N PHE A 98 -3.73 5.15 3.28
CA PHE A 98 -4.86 4.34 2.81
C PHE A 98 -4.49 2.87 2.61
N SER A 99 -3.22 2.58 2.39
CA SER A 99 -2.73 1.20 2.28
C SER A 99 -2.42 0.56 3.63
N GLY A 100 -2.46 1.34 4.71
CA GLY A 100 -2.10 0.88 6.04
C GLY A 100 -0.59 0.76 6.27
N ILE A 101 0.21 1.43 5.45
CA ILE A 101 1.66 1.43 5.57
C ILE A 101 2.06 2.62 6.43
N THR A 102 2.73 2.38 7.54
CA THR A 102 3.15 3.44 8.46
C THR A 102 4.67 3.66 8.47
N THR A 103 5.39 2.87 7.67
CA THR A 103 6.85 2.92 7.60
C THR A 103 7.32 3.73 6.40
N ALA A 104 8.58 4.18 6.44
CA ALA A 104 9.22 4.85 5.32
C ALA A 104 9.38 3.90 4.12
N PRO A 105 9.47 4.41 2.87
CA PRO A 105 9.59 3.55 1.69
C PRO A 105 10.72 2.53 1.76
N ASN A 106 11.87 2.90 2.31
CA ASN A 106 12.99 1.98 2.48
C ASN A 106 12.69 0.86 3.48
N GLU A 107 11.92 1.18 4.53
CA GLU A 107 11.48 0.19 5.51
C GLU A 107 10.43 -0.74 4.91
N VAL A 108 9.54 -0.21 4.06
CA VAL A 108 8.57 -1.02 3.33
C VAL A 108 9.29 -2.00 2.42
N GLN A 109 10.32 -1.56 1.71
CA GLN A 109 11.10 -2.44 0.84
C GLN A 109 11.77 -3.56 1.63
N ALA A 110 12.34 -3.25 2.77
CA ALA A 110 12.94 -4.26 3.65
C ALA A 110 11.89 -5.25 4.17
N ALA A 111 10.68 -4.76 4.46
CA ALA A 111 9.59 -5.60 4.94
C ALA A 111 8.98 -6.48 3.85
N THR A 112 9.15 -6.14 2.57
CA THR A 112 8.60 -6.92 1.45
C THR A 112 9.49 -8.09 1.04
N GLU A 113 10.67 -8.24 1.66
CA GLU A 113 11.52 -9.40 1.40
C GLU A 113 11.01 -10.62 2.19
N ASP A 114 11.87 -11.34 2.88
CA ASP A 114 11.49 -12.56 3.58
C ASP A 114 10.29 -12.46 4.52
N PRO A 115 10.13 -11.40 5.33
CA PRO A 115 9.00 -11.32 6.24
C PRO A 115 7.64 -11.31 5.55
N LEU A 116 7.50 -10.64 4.41
CA LEU A 116 6.23 -10.57 3.71
C LEU A 116 5.86 -11.91 3.09
N VAL A 117 6.84 -12.61 2.50
CA VAL A 117 6.63 -13.95 1.93
C VAL A 117 6.20 -14.90 3.04
N ARG A 118 6.87 -14.85 4.18
CA ARG A 118 6.54 -15.67 5.33
C ARG A 118 5.14 -15.36 5.87
N ALA A 119 4.80 -14.09 5.97
CA ALA A 119 3.48 -13.65 6.41
C ALA A 119 2.39 -14.15 5.47
N ALA A 120 2.59 -14.04 4.16
CA ALA A 120 1.66 -14.51 3.16
C ALA A 120 1.43 -16.03 3.27
N PHE A 121 2.51 -16.79 3.51
CA PHE A 121 2.44 -18.24 3.69
C PHE A 121 1.61 -18.60 4.92
N ILE A 122 1.86 -17.92 6.05
CA ILE A 122 1.13 -18.15 7.30
C ILE A 122 -0.36 -17.88 7.11
N LEU A 123 -0.71 -16.75 6.49
CA LEU A 123 -2.12 -16.40 6.27
C LEU A 123 -2.79 -17.38 5.33
N ALA A 124 -2.10 -17.80 4.26
CA ALA A 124 -2.64 -18.79 3.33
C ALA A 124 -2.94 -20.11 4.05
N ARG A 125 -2.04 -20.53 4.92
CA ARG A 125 -2.20 -21.79 5.67
C ARG A 125 -3.33 -21.69 6.71
N GLU A 126 -3.37 -20.60 7.48
CA GLU A 126 -4.33 -20.46 8.58
C GLU A 126 -5.76 -20.17 8.11
N PHE A 127 -5.91 -19.47 7.01
CA PHE A 127 -7.22 -19.09 6.50
C PHE A 127 -7.63 -19.86 5.23
N GLY A 128 -6.76 -20.74 4.75
CA GLY A 128 -7.03 -21.50 3.54
C GLY A 128 -7.07 -20.68 2.26
N TRP A 129 -6.39 -19.54 2.25
CA TRP A 129 -6.38 -18.64 1.10
C TRP A 129 -5.36 -19.08 0.05
N THR A 130 -5.69 -18.81 -1.21
CA THR A 130 -4.72 -18.97 -2.30
C THR A 130 -3.70 -17.85 -2.27
N PRO A 131 -2.51 -18.03 -2.88
CA PRO A 131 -1.54 -16.94 -2.99
C PRO A 131 -2.11 -15.70 -3.68
N GLU A 132 -3.03 -15.88 -4.64
CA GLU A 132 -3.69 -14.75 -5.30
C GLU A 132 -4.56 -13.96 -4.32
N GLN A 133 -5.31 -14.65 -3.47
CA GLN A 133 -6.16 -14.01 -2.46
C GLN A 133 -5.32 -13.21 -1.47
N VAL A 134 -4.20 -13.78 -1.01
CA VAL A 134 -3.29 -13.07 -0.11
C VAL A 134 -2.69 -11.84 -0.81
N GLY A 135 -2.40 -11.95 -2.10
CA GLY A 135 -1.86 -10.85 -2.90
C GLY A 135 -2.79 -9.65 -3.00
N GLU A 136 -4.09 -9.83 -2.78
CA GLU A 136 -5.07 -8.74 -2.81
C GLU A 136 -5.16 -7.96 -1.49
N LEU A 137 -4.48 -8.42 -0.44
CA LEU A 137 -4.46 -7.71 0.84
C LEU A 137 -3.48 -6.55 0.81
N THR A 138 -3.79 -5.50 1.56
CA THR A 138 -2.82 -4.43 1.82
C THR A 138 -1.86 -4.87 2.91
N LEU A 139 -0.71 -4.21 3.00
CA LEU A 139 0.27 -4.51 4.04
C LEU A 139 -0.33 -4.33 5.44
N GLY A 140 -1.12 -3.26 5.63
CA GLY A 140 -1.78 -3.02 6.92
C GLY A 140 -2.72 -4.14 7.31
N GLN A 141 -3.47 -4.69 6.35
CA GLN A 141 -4.37 -5.82 6.60
C GLN A 141 -3.59 -7.07 7.01
N ILE A 142 -2.47 -7.33 6.37
CA ILE A 142 -1.61 -8.48 6.72
C ILE A 142 -1.06 -8.34 8.14
N LEU A 143 -0.52 -7.18 8.46
CA LEU A 143 0.05 -6.93 9.79
C LEU A 143 -0.99 -7.08 10.88
N LEU A 144 -2.20 -6.57 10.65
CA LEU A 144 -3.31 -6.70 11.60
C LEU A 144 -3.66 -8.17 11.84
N HIS A 145 -3.78 -8.97 10.79
CA HIS A 145 -4.14 -10.37 10.91
C HIS A 145 -3.07 -11.20 11.59
N LEU A 146 -1.80 -10.90 11.33
CA LEU A 146 -0.70 -11.56 12.01
C LEU A 146 -0.71 -11.26 13.50
N GLN A 147 -1.01 -10.01 13.88
CA GLN A 147 -1.12 -9.63 15.26
C GLN A 147 -2.27 -10.36 15.96
N LEU A 148 -3.43 -10.47 15.31
CA LEU A 148 -4.57 -11.20 15.85
C LEU A 148 -4.25 -12.67 16.07
N LEU A 149 -3.56 -13.31 15.11
CA LEU A 149 -3.13 -14.70 15.27
C LEU A 149 -2.17 -14.87 16.45
N LYS A 150 -1.25 -13.93 16.62
CA LYS A 150 -0.30 -13.94 17.72
C LYS A 150 -1.01 -13.83 19.06
N GLU A 151 -2.02 -12.96 19.16
CA GLU A 151 -2.82 -12.82 20.37
C GLU A 151 -3.60 -14.09 20.69
N GLN A 152 -4.17 -14.75 19.68
CA GLN A 152 -4.88 -16.02 19.88
C GLN A 152 -3.94 -17.11 20.41
N ARG A 153 -2.70 -17.18 19.91
CA ARG A 153 -1.72 -18.15 20.40
C ARG A 153 -1.36 -17.92 21.86
N VAL A 154 -1.22 -16.65 22.24
CA VAL A 154 -0.94 -16.29 23.64
C VAL A 154 -2.12 -16.64 24.54
N ALA A 155 -3.35 -16.43 24.06
CA ALA A 155 -4.56 -16.73 24.81
C ALA A 155 -4.76 -18.24 25.01
N HIS A 156 -4.26 -19.08 24.12
CA HIS A 156 -4.42 -20.53 24.15
C HIS A 156 -3.14 -21.26 24.60
N GLY A 157 -2.08 -20.51 24.84
CA GLY A 157 -0.77 -21.05 25.29
C GLY A 157 -0.67 -21.17 26.81
#